data_76c1ff71e21b75daacce14611513e696
#
_entry.id   76c1ff71e21b75daacce14611513e696
#
_cell.length_a   1.000
_cell.length_b   1.000
_cell.length_c   1.000
_cell.angle_alpha   90.00
_cell.angle_beta   90.00
_cell.angle_gamma   90.00
#
_symmetry.space_group_name_H-M   'P 1'
#
loop_
_entity.id
_entity.type
_entity.pdbx_description
1 polymer ?
#
loop_
_entity_poly.entity_id
_entity_poly.type
_entity_poly.pdbx_seq_one_letter_code
_entity_poly.pdbx_strand_id
1 'polypeptide(L)'
;MKRLLTTSIFALIIAGMTSCSVQKKNTVNADLPNKKEVLEVAERANQYFMNKWPDPGKEIVGKKVWPSNLWTRAVYYEGLIALYKVDPKKEYYNYALDWSQKHNWDMMRGTFTRNADNQACGQTYLDLYEIDGKKHPERIKYVKMSMDSMIASGKSDDWWWIDALQMGMPIFTKLGRITGDKKYFDKNYEMYAFTKYKHGGNGLYNSKDKLWWRDKSFVPPYKEPNGEDCYWSRGNGWVVAALAKTLEDTPKSDPHYQEYLKDYKDLLQALLPIQREDGFWNVSLHDASNFGGKETTGTALFVYGMAYGINKGLIDKKTYLPVVIKAWDAIAKESVQPNGFLAWVQGTGKEPKDGQPLAIDKVPDFEDYGLGCVLLAASEVYKLK
;
A
#
# COMPACT_ATOMS: atom_id res chain seq x y z
N MET A 1 -48.77 9.05 -84.83
CA MET A 1 -47.93 10.13 -84.33
C MET A 1 -47.72 9.98 -82.81
N LYS A 2 -46.62 9.39 -82.38
CA LYS A 2 -46.23 9.28 -80.96
C LYS A 2 -44.80 9.75 -80.88
N ARG A 3 -44.57 10.82 -80.14
CA ARG A 3 -43.23 11.35 -79.83
C ARG A 3 -42.66 10.58 -78.63
N LEU A 4 -41.49 10.01 -78.86
CA LEU A 4 -40.65 9.46 -77.75
C LEU A 4 -39.89 10.60 -77.10
N LEU A 5 -39.99 10.73 -75.76
CA LEU A 5 -39.13 11.54 -74.97
C LEU A 5 -38.01 10.61 -74.36
N THR A 6 -36.79 10.91 -74.71
CA THR A 6 -35.59 10.30 -74.17
C THR A 6 -35.16 11.11 -72.90
N THR A 7 -35.20 10.46 -71.76
CA THR A 7 -34.72 11.01 -70.51
C THR A 7 -33.27 10.57 -70.23
N SER A 8 -32.34 11.50 -70.30
CA SER A 8 -30.92 11.23 -69.91
C SER A 8 -30.76 11.27 -68.41
N ILE A 9 -30.29 10.16 -67.82
CA ILE A 9 -29.92 10.07 -66.41
C ILE A 9 -28.44 10.44 -66.29
N PHE A 10 -28.16 11.54 -65.62
CA PHE A 10 -26.81 11.90 -65.18
C PHE A 10 -26.53 11.19 -63.83
N ALA A 11 -25.59 10.24 -63.83
CA ALA A 11 -25.08 9.63 -62.63
C ALA A 11 -23.99 10.54 -62.02
N LEU A 12 -24.27 11.12 -60.87
CA LEU A 12 -23.28 11.84 -60.08
C LEU A 12 -22.49 10.84 -59.23
N ILE A 13 -21.21 10.64 -59.54
CA ILE A 13 -20.29 9.87 -58.73
C ILE A 13 -19.75 10.80 -57.64
N ILE A 14 -20.21 10.61 -56.37
CA ILE A 14 -19.64 11.27 -55.19
C ILE A 14 -18.49 10.40 -54.70
N ALA A 15 -17.27 10.83 -54.97
CA ALA A 15 -16.06 10.23 -54.36
C ALA A 15 -15.98 10.67 -52.89
N GLY A 16 -16.37 9.78 -51.99
CA GLY A 16 -16.18 9.95 -50.55
C GLY A 16 -14.70 9.85 -50.18
N MET A 17 -14.05 10.97 -49.93
CA MET A 17 -12.73 10.97 -49.28
C MET A 17 -12.93 10.65 -47.78
N THR A 18 -12.72 9.41 -47.39
CA THR A 18 -12.60 9.01 -46.01
C THR A 18 -11.23 9.53 -45.48
N SER A 19 -11.27 10.69 -44.83
CA SER A 19 -10.13 11.20 -44.08
C SER A 19 -9.92 10.33 -42.85
N CYS A 20 -8.96 9.40 -42.94
CA CYS A 20 -8.50 8.63 -41.79
C CYS A 20 -7.64 9.57 -40.91
N SER A 21 -8.27 10.21 -39.94
CA SER A 21 -7.53 10.95 -38.92
C SER A 21 -6.76 9.96 -38.04
N VAL A 22 -5.49 9.79 -38.34
CA VAL A 22 -4.53 9.12 -37.45
C VAL A 22 -4.44 10.01 -36.19
N GLN A 23 -5.18 9.66 -35.16
CA GLN A 23 -4.92 10.19 -33.83
C GLN A 23 -3.48 9.82 -33.45
N LYS A 24 -2.56 10.77 -33.56
CA LYS A 24 -1.26 10.67 -32.90
C LYS A 24 -1.56 10.48 -31.41
N LYS A 25 -1.39 9.26 -30.90
CA LYS A 25 -1.23 9.05 -29.46
C LYS A 25 -0.01 9.87 -29.06
N ASN A 26 -0.26 11.03 -28.44
CA ASN A 26 0.76 11.76 -27.73
C ASN A 26 1.25 10.80 -26.62
N THR A 27 2.36 10.14 -26.86
CA THR A 27 3.15 9.52 -25.79
C THR A 27 3.65 10.69 -24.96
N VAL A 28 2.93 11.00 -23.89
CA VAL A 28 3.46 11.86 -22.83
C VAL A 28 4.69 11.13 -22.32
N ASN A 29 5.88 11.61 -22.70
CA ASN A 29 7.08 11.29 -21.96
C ASN A 29 6.88 11.91 -20.58
N ALA A 30 6.38 11.13 -19.63
CA ALA A 30 6.26 11.57 -18.26
C ALA A 30 7.69 11.64 -17.72
N ASP A 31 8.18 12.86 -17.51
CA ASP A 31 9.48 13.07 -16.91
C ASP A 31 9.49 12.48 -15.49
N LEU A 32 10.59 11.82 -15.15
CA LEU A 32 10.75 11.25 -13.81
C LEU A 32 10.70 12.37 -12.76
N PRO A 33 10.07 12.14 -11.60
CA PRO A 33 10.10 13.09 -10.50
C PRO A 33 11.54 13.44 -10.12
N ASN A 34 11.79 14.72 -9.88
CA ASN A 34 13.10 15.19 -9.42
C ASN A 34 13.41 14.58 -8.04
N LYS A 35 14.51 13.85 -7.94
CA LYS A 35 14.89 13.15 -6.70
C LYS A 35 15.03 14.08 -5.50
N LYS A 36 15.56 15.29 -5.71
CA LYS A 36 15.69 16.29 -4.65
C LYS A 36 14.32 16.74 -4.17
N GLU A 37 13.39 17.02 -5.08
CA GLU A 37 12.02 17.41 -4.73
C GLU A 37 11.27 16.29 -4.01
N VAL A 38 11.48 15.02 -4.41
CA VAL A 38 10.90 13.86 -3.71
C VAL A 38 11.38 13.80 -2.27
N LEU A 39 12.68 13.99 -2.02
CA LEU A 39 13.22 14.03 -0.66
C LEU A 39 12.70 15.24 0.12
N GLU A 40 12.67 16.44 -0.46
CA GLU A 40 12.18 17.65 0.21
C GLU A 40 10.73 17.49 0.69
N VAL A 41 9.87 16.83 -0.10
CA VAL A 41 8.49 16.53 0.29
C VAL A 41 8.46 15.55 1.48
N ALA A 42 9.22 14.45 1.40
CA ALA A 42 9.28 13.45 2.45
C ALA A 42 9.88 14.00 3.76
N GLU A 43 10.99 14.74 3.65
CA GLU A 43 11.66 15.39 4.78
C GLU A 43 10.76 16.38 5.49
N ARG A 44 10.07 17.24 4.73
CA ARG A 44 9.16 18.24 5.29
C ARG A 44 8.03 17.60 6.10
N ALA A 45 7.41 16.54 5.58
CA ALA A 45 6.36 15.84 6.28
C ALA A 45 6.88 15.08 7.51
N ASN A 46 8.03 14.43 7.38
CA ASN A 46 8.68 13.73 8.48
C ASN A 46 9.12 14.68 9.60
N GLN A 47 9.69 15.83 9.25
CA GLN A 47 10.12 16.83 10.23
C GLN A 47 8.94 17.41 11.02
N TYR A 48 7.80 17.67 10.33
CA TYR A 48 6.57 18.07 11.01
C TYR A 48 6.18 17.07 12.10
N PHE A 49 6.21 15.78 11.76
CA PHE A 49 5.84 14.70 12.67
C PHE A 49 6.83 14.58 13.84
N MET A 50 8.13 14.56 13.57
CA MET A 50 9.16 14.44 14.60
C MET A 50 9.14 15.64 15.57
N ASN A 51 8.88 16.86 15.07
CA ASN A 51 8.73 18.05 15.90
C ASN A 51 7.50 17.98 16.81
N LYS A 52 6.41 17.39 16.31
CA LYS A 52 5.18 17.18 17.09
C LYS A 52 5.33 16.10 18.15
N TRP A 53 6.13 15.08 17.86
CA TRP A 53 6.35 13.92 18.72
C TRP A 53 7.84 13.76 19.09
N PRO A 54 8.44 14.74 19.84
CA PRO A 54 9.88 14.70 20.13
C PRO A 54 10.28 13.51 21.00
N ASP A 55 9.36 12.96 21.79
CA ASP A 55 9.54 11.70 22.52
C ASP A 55 8.85 10.56 21.76
N PRO A 56 9.61 9.67 21.10
CA PRO A 56 9.04 8.58 20.32
C PRO A 56 8.32 7.53 21.17
N GLY A 57 8.69 7.41 22.45
CA GLY A 57 8.05 6.48 23.40
C GLY A 57 6.75 6.98 23.99
N LYS A 58 6.40 8.25 23.77
CA LYS A 58 5.20 8.85 24.35
C LYS A 58 3.94 8.13 23.87
N GLU A 59 3.06 7.82 24.82
CA GLU A 59 1.76 7.20 24.55
C GLU A 59 0.91 8.04 23.60
N ILE A 60 0.10 7.35 22.79
CA ILE A 60 -0.86 7.96 21.86
C ILE A 60 -2.17 8.14 22.62
N VAL A 61 -2.57 9.39 22.80
CA VAL A 61 -3.78 9.77 23.53
C VAL A 61 -4.90 10.09 22.52
N GLY A 62 -5.90 9.22 22.44
CA GLY A 62 -7.12 9.41 21.68
C GLY A 62 -8.32 9.18 22.59
N LYS A 63 -9.37 8.49 22.12
CA LYS A 63 -10.47 8.02 22.98
C LYS A 63 -9.99 7.07 24.09
N LYS A 64 -8.85 6.44 23.89
CA LYS A 64 -8.11 5.61 24.85
C LYS A 64 -6.65 5.98 24.78
N VAL A 65 -5.88 5.59 25.80
CA VAL A 65 -4.44 5.70 25.80
C VAL A 65 -3.86 4.40 25.23
N TRP A 66 -2.94 4.55 24.28
CA TRP A 66 -2.28 3.43 23.60
C TRP A 66 -0.76 3.56 23.72
N PRO A 67 -0.04 2.44 23.90
CA PRO A 67 1.41 2.47 23.82
C PRO A 67 1.85 2.83 22.41
N SER A 68 3.00 3.52 22.27
CA SER A 68 3.44 4.01 20.95
C SER A 68 3.94 2.91 20.01
N ASN A 69 4.03 1.64 20.44
CA ASN A 69 4.27 0.52 19.52
C ASN A 69 2.98 -0.08 18.91
N LEU A 70 1.88 0.68 18.97
CA LEU A 70 0.65 0.38 18.20
C LEU A 70 0.94 0.36 16.69
N TRP A 71 0.17 -0.44 15.94
CA TRP A 71 0.35 -0.63 14.49
C TRP A 71 0.42 0.69 13.70
N THR A 72 -0.36 1.70 14.07
CA THR A 72 -0.34 2.99 13.37
C THR A 72 1.03 3.64 13.41
N ARG A 73 1.63 3.68 14.60
CA ARG A 73 2.97 4.22 14.79
C ARG A 73 4.03 3.28 14.21
N ALA A 74 3.84 1.97 14.27
CA ALA A 74 4.74 1.00 13.64
C ALA A 74 4.85 1.22 12.13
N VAL A 75 3.74 1.48 11.43
CA VAL A 75 3.74 1.81 10.00
C VAL A 75 4.49 3.12 9.72
N TYR A 76 4.42 4.12 10.60
CA TYR A 76 5.25 5.31 10.47
C TYR A 76 6.74 4.94 10.49
N TYR A 77 7.19 4.11 11.45
CA TYR A 77 8.60 3.71 11.51
C TYR A 77 9.04 2.84 10.34
N GLU A 78 8.17 2.03 9.76
CA GLU A 78 8.45 1.35 8.49
C GLU A 78 8.76 2.36 7.38
N GLY A 79 7.96 3.41 7.26
CA GLY A 79 8.18 4.52 6.34
C GLY A 79 9.47 5.30 6.64
N LEU A 80 9.73 5.59 7.90
CA LEU A 80 10.95 6.28 8.34
C LEU A 80 12.22 5.49 7.99
N ILE A 81 12.21 4.17 8.19
CA ILE A 81 13.33 3.31 7.80
C ILE A 81 13.47 3.24 6.27
N ALA A 82 12.37 3.24 5.52
CA ALA A 82 12.44 3.32 4.06
C ALA A 82 13.05 4.64 3.58
N LEU A 83 12.69 5.76 4.21
CA LEU A 83 13.32 7.06 3.97
C LEU A 83 14.81 7.03 4.35
N TYR A 84 15.17 6.51 5.51
CA TYR A 84 16.57 6.37 5.95
C TYR A 84 17.42 5.60 4.93
N LYS A 85 16.89 4.58 4.29
CA LYS A 85 17.61 3.78 3.27
C LYS A 85 17.94 4.57 2.00
N VAL A 86 17.25 5.66 1.71
CA VAL A 86 17.50 6.53 0.54
C VAL A 86 18.11 7.88 0.91
N ASP A 87 17.92 8.32 2.15
CA ASP A 87 18.49 9.54 2.75
C ASP A 87 18.97 9.23 4.17
N PRO A 88 20.22 8.73 4.34
CA PRO A 88 20.71 8.13 5.60
C PRO A 88 21.06 9.17 6.67
N LYS A 89 20.09 9.96 7.11
CA LYS A 89 20.25 10.91 8.20
C LYS A 89 20.27 10.19 9.55
N LYS A 90 21.29 10.47 10.36
CA LYS A 90 21.47 9.86 11.68
C LYS A 90 20.27 10.08 12.60
N GLU A 91 19.58 11.20 12.47
CA GLU A 91 18.38 11.51 13.26
C GLU A 91 17.25 10.51 13.04
N TYR A 92 17.02 10.06 11.78
CA TYR A 92 15.97 9.07 11.46
C TYR A 92 16.27 7.72 12.12
N TYR A 93 17.52 7.30 11.99
CA TYR A 93 17.97 6.05 12.64
C TYR A 93 17.84 6.15 14.16
N ASN A 94 18.33 7.22 14.78
CA ASN A 94 18.28 7.39 16.23
C ASN A 94 16.84 7.46 16.75
N TYR A 95 15.94 8.10 16.02
CA TYR A 95 14.53 8.22 16.40
C TYR A 95 13.83 6.84 16.38
N ALA A 96 14.09 6.01 15.36
CA ALA A 96 13.58 4.65 15.30
C ALA A 96 14.22 3.74 16.35
N LEU A 97 15.52 3.91 16.62
CA LEU A 97 16.25 3.15 17.63
C LEU A 97 15.72 3.45 19.04
N ASP A 98 15.55 4.74 19.38
CA ASP A 98 15.03 5.18 20.70
C ASP A 98 13.62 4.64 20.93
N TRP A 99 12.73 4.73 19.93
CA TRP A 99 11.41 4.11 19.98
C TRP A 99 11.46 2.61 20.27
N SER A 100 12.27 1.88 19.55
CA SER A 100 12.40 0.44 19.69
C SER A 100 12.95 0.04 21.06
N GLN A 101 13.93 0.78 21.59
CA GLN A 101 14.52 0.59 22.92
C GLN A 101 13.50 0.86 24.04
N LYS A 102 12.70 1.92 23.92
CA LYS A 102 11.63 2.24 24.88
C LYS A 102 10.55 1.18 24.99
N HIS A 103 10.40 0.38 23.94
CA HIS A 103 9.50 -0.79 23.93
C HIS A 103 10.20 -2.12 24.19
N ASN A 104 11.49 -2.09 24.59
CA ASN A 104 12.29 -3.30 24.88
C ASN A 104 12.28 -4.31 23.73
N TRP A 105 12.07 -3.87 22.49
CA TRP A 105 11.99 -4.73 21.30
C TRP A 105 10.87 -5.77 21.35
N ASP A 106 9.87 -5.60 22.23
CA ASP A 106 8.76 -6.52 22.41
C ASP A 106 7.53 -6.07 21.63
N MET A 107 6.62 -7.00 21.40
CA MET A 107 5.36 -6.76 20.69
C MET A 107 4.41 -5.94 21.56
N MET A 108 3.54 -5.16 20.95
CA MET A 108 2.44 -4.55 21.66
C MET A 108 1.60 -5.66 22.33
N ARG A 109 1.29 -5.51 23.62
CA ARG A 109 0.59 -6.51 24.45
C ARG A 109 1.39 -7.80 24.70
N GLY A 110 2.71 -7.80 24.48
CA GLY A 110 3.64 -8.87 24.84
C GLY A 110 3.92 -9.87 23.73
N THR A 111 4.99 -10.63 23.94
CA THR A 111 5.64 -11.49 22.96
C THR A 111 4.72 -12.51 22.29
N PHE A 112 3.75 -13.07 23.04
CA PHE A 112 2.91 -14.16 22.55
C PHE A 112 1.58 -13.71 21.97
N THR A 113 1.44 -12.41 21.67
CA THR A 113 0.28 -11.91 20.93
C THR A 113 0.18 -12.58 19.56
N ARG A 114 -1.04 -12.92 19.16
CA ARG A 114 -1.33 -13.50 17.84
C ARG A 114 -1.98 -12.49 16.88
N ASN A 115 -2.28 -11.30 17.38
CA ASN A 115 -2.88 -10.25 16.57
C ASN A 115 -1.80 -9.53 15.77
N ALA A 116 -1.96 -9.46 14.45
CA ALA A 116 -0.99 -8.88 13.53
C ALA A 116 -0.73 -7.39 13.81
N ASP A 117 -1.76 -6.62 14.21
CA ASP A 117 -1.59 -5.22 14.58
C ASP A 117 -0.63 -5.03 15.75
N ASN A 118 -0.67 -5.96 16.72
CA ASN A 118 0.26 -5.92 17.85
C ASN A 118 1.68 -6.34 17.46
N GLN A 119 1.84 -7.06 16.36
CA GLN A 119 3.11 -7.57 15.86
C GLN A 119 3.81 -6.60 14.90
N ALA A 120 3.09 -5.64 14.33
CA ALA A 120 3.58 -4.75 13.27
C ALA A 120 4.92 -4.06 13.61
N CYS A 121 5.14 -3.67 14.87
CA CYS A 121 6.39 -3.07 15.35
C CYS A 121 7.62 -3.96 15.08
N GLY A 122 7.44 -5.27 15.00
CA GLY A 122 8.50 -6.22 14.69
C GLY A 122 9.17 -5.99 13.32
N GLN A 123 8.48 -5.38 12.35
CA GLN A 123 9.09 -5.05 11.06
C GLN A 123 10.25 -4.07 11.24
N THR A 124 10.06 -3.01 12.01
CA THR A 124 11.11 -2.01 12.31
C THR A 124 12.26 -2.63 13.10
N TYR A 125 11.96 -3.51 14.06
CA TYR A 125 13.00 -4.20 14.86
C TYR A 125 13.91 -5.08 13.99
N LEU A 126 13.33 -5.80 13.04
CA LEU A 126 14.07 -6.60 12.05
C LEU A 126 14.92 -5.71 11.13
N ASP A 127 14.37 -4.58 10.68
CA ASP A 127 15.10 -3.63 9.83
C ASP A 127 16.32 -3.05 10.57
N LEU A 128 16.16 -2.59 11.80
CA LEU A 128 17.26 -2.06 12.62
C LEU A 128 18.32 -3.12 12.92
N TYR A 129 17.92 -4.38 13.12
CA TYR A 129 18.84 -5.48 13.26
C TYR A 129 19.72 -5.68 12.01
N GLU A 130 19.14 -5.58 10.82
CA GLU A 130 19.87 -5.70 9.56
C GLU A 130 20.75 -4.49 9.27
N ILE A 131 20.26 -3.27 9.52
CA ILE A 131 21.03 -2.02 9.34
C ILE A 131 22.31 -2.06 10.15
N ASP A 132 22.29 -2.60 11.37
CA ASP A 132 23.46 -2.74 12.22
C ASP A 132 24.29 -4.02 11.96
N GLY A 133 24.10 -4.63 10.80
CA GLY A 133 24.88 -5.77 10.34
C GLY A 133 24.66 -7.02 11.19
N LYS A 134 23.47 -7.19 11.75
CA LYS A 134 23.03 -8.34 12.54
C LYS A 134 23.83 -8.55 13.85
N LYS A 135 24.39 -7.47 14.41
CA LYS A 135 25.25 -7.52 15.59
C LYS A 135 24.48 -7.56 16.93
N HIS A 136 23.18 -7.30 16.91
CA HIS A 136 22.32 -7.11 18.08
C HIS A 136 21.16 -8.11 18.11
N PRO A 137 21.42 -9.41 18.39
CA PRO A 137 20.39 -10.44 18.33
C PRO A 137 19.24 -10.24 19.33
N GLU A 138 19.46 -9.49 20.40
CA GLU A 138 18.44 -9.09 21.35
C GLU A 138 17.28 -8.31 20.72
N ARG A 139 17.53 -7.58 19.63
CA ARG A 139 16.50 -6.76 18.93
C ARG A 139 15.42 -7.59 18.28
N ILE A 140 15.72 -8.81 17.88
CA ILE A 140 14.78 -9.71 17.19
C ILE A 140 14.35 -10.90 18.04
N LYS A 141 14.83 -10.99 19.29
CA LYS A 141 14.54 -12.12 20.18
C LYS A 141 13.04 -12.34 20.34
N TYR A 142 12.31 -11.31 20.70
CA TYR A 142 10.87 -11.42 20.96
C TYR A 142 10.07 -11.58 19.68
N VAL A 143 10.49 -10.91 18.59
CA VAL A 143 9.92 -11.14 17.24
C VAL A 143 10.00 -12.62 16.87
N LYS A 144 11.20 -13.20 17.01
CA LYS A 144 11.42 -14.62 16.71
C LYS A 144 10.59 -15.54 17.60
N MET A 145 10.56 -15.29 18.91
CA MET A 145 9.74 -16.06 19.86
C MET A 145 8.24 -15.99 19.50
N SER A 146 7.74 -14.83 19.13
CA SER A 146 6.35 -14.64 18.73
C SER A 146 6.01 -15.49 17.49
N MET A 147 6.83 -15.40 16.44
CA MET A 147 6.59 -16.15 15.19
C MET A 147 6.76 -17.65 15.38
N ASP A 148 7.77 -18.08 16.14
CA ASP A 148 7.95 -19.49 16.49
C ASP A 148 6.75 -20.07 17.26
N SER A 149 6.15 -19.28 18.16
CA SER A 149 4.93 -19.67 18.89
C SER A 149 3.74 -19.83 17.94
N MET A 150 3.59 -18.92 16.96
CA MET A 150 2.53 -19.05 15.96
C MET A 150 2.71 -20.29 15.09
N ILE A 151 3.94 -20.60 14.69
CA ILE A 151 4.26 -21.82 13.95
C ILE A 151 3.90 -23.08 14.78
N ALA A 152 4.36 -23.12 16.03
CA ALA A 152 4.13 -24.26 16.94
C ALA A 152 2.65 -24.50 17.23
N SER A 153 1.80 -23.47 17.14
CA SER A 153 0.36 -23.61 17.40
C SER A 153 -0.40 -24.42 16.35
N GLY A 154 0.14 -24.57 15.13
CA GLY A 154 -0.53 -25.20 14.00
C GLY A 154 -1.75 -24.44 13.46
N LYS A 155 -2.08 -23.25 13.98
CA LYS A 155 -3.22 -22.44 13.52
C LYS A 155 -2.83 -21.55 12.35
N SER A 156 -3.75 -21.35 11.39
CA SER A 156 -3.56 -20.52 10.20
C SER A 156 -4.59 -19.40 10.06
N ASP A 157 -5.51 -19.26 11.01
CA ASP A 157 -6.68 -18.39 10.93
C ASP A 157 -6.54 -17.03 11.64
N ASP A 158 -5.31 -16.65 11.99
CA ASP A 158 -5.03 -15.39 12.70
C ASP A 158 -5.24 -14.14 11.85
N TRP A 159 -5.05 -14.24 10.53
CA TRP A 159 -5.22 -13.12 9.60
C TRP A 159 -6.61 -13.13 8.96
N TRP A 160 -7.63 -12.80 9.76
CA TRP A 160 -9.03 -12.80 9.35
C TRP A 160 -9.50 -11.50 8.67
N TRP A 161 -8.57 -10.54 8.47
CA TRP A 161 -8.79 -9.29 7.74
C TRP A 161 -7.56 -8.94 6.92
N ILE A 162 -7.75 -8.25 5.78
CA ILE A 162 -6.65 -8.06 4.83
C ILE A 162 -5.56 -7.12 5.32
N ASP A 163 -5.85 -6.19 6.23
CA ASP A 163 -4.83 -5.32 6.82
C ASP A 163 -3.76 -6.13 7.56
N ALA A 164 -4.15 -7.25 8.16
CA ALA A 164 -3.25 -8.18 8.85
C ALA A 164 -2.11 -8.69 7.95
N LEU A 165 -2.36 -8.77 6.63
CA LEU A 165 -1.34 -9.19 5.68
C LEU A 165 -0.13 -8.23 5.71
N GLN A 166 -0.36 -6.90 5.70
CA GLN A 166 0.72 -5.93 5.82
C GLN A 166 1.38 -5.95 7.20
N MET A 167 0.62 -6.19 8.26
CA MET A 167 1.15 -6.17 9.61
C MET A 167 2.00 -7.41 9.93
N GLY A 168 1.66 -8.57 9.35
CA GLY A 168 2.25 -9.87 9.69
C GLY A 168 3.17 -10.49 8.65
N MET A 169 2.78 -10.52 7.37
CA MET A 169 3.56 -11.22 6.32
C MET A 169 5.03 -10.79 6.25
N PRO A 170 5.36 -9.48 6.26
CA PRO A 170 6.75 -9.05 6.15
C PRO A 170 7.63 -9.51 7.32
N ILE A 171 7.06 -9.77 8.50
CA ILE A 171 7.81 -10.28 9.65
C ILE A 171 8.26 -11.72 9.38
N PHE A 172 7.35 -12.57 8.93
CA PHE A 172 7.65 -13.97 8.61
C PHE A 172 8.66 -14.07 7.47
N THR A 173 8.43 -13.36 6.35
CA THR A 173 9.31 -13.48 5.19
C THR A 173 10.71 -12.91 5.47
N LYS A 174 10.81 -11.80 6.21
CA LYS A 174 12.08 -11.24 6.63
C LYS A 174 12.83 -12.15 7.60
N LEU A 175 12.16 -12.77 8.56
CA LEU A 175 12.76 -13.78 9.43
C LEU A 175 13.25 -14.99 8.62
N GLY A 176 12.47 -15.47 7.66
CA GLY A 176 12.88 -16.54 6.75
C GLY A 176 14.19 -16.20 6.02
N ARG A 177 14.27 -14.98 5.46
CA ARG A 177 15.48 -14.50 4.79
C ARG A 177 16.67 -14.29 5.74
N ILE A 178 16.44 -13.75 6.94
CA ILE A 178 17.49 -13.48 7.92
C ILE A 178 18.09 -14.78 8.47
N THR A 179 17.23 -15.76 8.75
CA THR A 179 17.63 -17.03 9.40
C THR A 179 17.96 -18.14 8.42
N GLY A 180 17.48 -18.05 7.17
CA GLY A 180 17.52 -19.14 6.19
C GLY A 180 16.56 -20.29 6.50
N ASP A 181 15.66 -20.13 7.47
CA ASP A 181 14.74 -21.18 7.90
C ASP A 181 13.42 -21.12 7.13
N LYS A 182 13.17 -22.13 6.32
CA LYS A 182 12.00 -22.25 5.44
C LYS A 182 10.67 -22.23 6.19
N LYS A 183 10.64 -22.67 7.45
CA LYS A 183 9.40 -22.73 8.24
C LYS A 183 8.65 -21.39 8.30
N TYR A 184 9.37 -20.26 8.23
CA TYR A 184 8.74 -18.93 8.24
C TYR A 184 8.04 -18.63 6.92
N PHE A 185 8.61 -19.00 5.78
CA PHE A 185 7.95 -18.87 4.47
C PHE A 185 6.73 -19.77 4.37
N ASP A 186 6.85 -21.03 4.84
CA ASP A 186 5.75 -22.00 4.85
C ASP A 186 4.57 -21.48 5.68
N LYS A 187 4.85 -20.99 6.89
CA LYS A 187 3.80 -20.42 7.76
C LYS A 187 3.18 -19.18 7.19
N ASN A 188 3.99 -18.30 6.61
CA ASN A 188 3.49 -17.12 5.92
C ASN A 188 2.47 -17.48 4.83
N TYR A 189 2.83 -18.44 3.97
CA TYR A 189 1.92 -18.87 2.92
C TYR A 189 0.68 -19.56 3.45
N GLU A 190 0.80 -20.43 4.45
CA GLU A 190 -0.34 -21.10 5.09
C GLU A 190 -1.41 -20.10 5.57
N MET A 191 -0.97 -19.04 6.26
CA MET A 191 -1.86 -18.00 6.77
C MET A 191 -2.41 -17.10 5.65
N TYR A 192 -1.57 -16.71 4.68
CA TYR A 192 -2.00 -15.99 3.49
C TYR A 192 -3.06 -16.75 2.69
N ALA A 193 -2.81 -18.02 2.42
CA ALA A 193 -3.74 -18.89 1.69
C ALA A 193 -5.07 -19.08 2.43
N PHE A 194 -5.04 -19.12 3.78
CA PHE A 194 -6.27 -19.14 4.56
C PHE A 194 -7.08 -17.87 4.35
N THR A 195 -6.46 -16.70 4.47
CA THR A 195 -7.12 -15.40 4.23
C THR A 195 -7.68 -15.31 2.82
N LYS A 196 -6.88 -15.70 1.83
CA LYS A 196 -7.22 -15.62 0.40
C LYS A 196 -8.36 -16.54 0.00
N TYR A 197 -8.35 -17.79 0.46
CA TYR A 197 -9.20 -18.84 -0.09
C TYR A 197 -10.24 -19.40 0.86
N LYS A 198 -10.10 -19.23 2.19
CA LYS A 198 -10.90 -19.97 3.17
C LYS A 198 -11.64 -19.07 4.15
N HIS A 199 -11.07 -17.92 4.51
CA HIS A 199 -11.71 -17.08 5.52
C HIS A 199 -13.12 -16.66 5.10
N GLY A 200 -14.09 -16.75 6.03
CA GLY A 200 -15.49 -16.45 5.71
C GLY A 200 -16.20 -17.44 4.79
N GLY A 201 -15.57 -18.59 4.50
CA GLY A 201 -16.10 -19.68 3.64
C GLY A 201 -15.49 -19.73 2.24
N ASN A 202 -15.28 -18.58 1.59
CA ASN A 202 -14.77 -18.49 0.21
C ASN A 202 -13.49 -17.64 0.07
N GLY A 203 -12.92 -17.20 1.20
CA GLY A 203 -11.77 -16.30 1.22
C GLY A 203 -12.14 -14.84 0.97
N LEU A 204 -11.13 -13.98 1.04
CA LEU A 204 -11.30 -12.53 0.90
C LEU A 204 -10.85 -12.00 -0.47
N TYR A 205 -10.35 -12.84 -1.37
CA TYR A 205 -9.91 -12.45 -2.71
C TYR A 205 -10.99 -12.70 -3.76
N ASN A 206 -11.41 -11.65 -4.45
CA ASN A 206 -12.28 -11.77 -5.62
C ASN A 206 -11.44 -11.93 -6.88
N SER A 207 -11.38 -13.14 -7.41
CA SER A 207 -10.59 -13.45 -8.62
C SER A 207 -11.12 -12.80 -9.91
N LYS A 208 -12.42 -12.41 -9.95
CA LYS A 208 -13.03 -11.70 -11.08
C LYS A 208 -12.55 -10.26 -11.13
N ASP A 209 -12.66 -9.54 -10.01
CA ASP A 209 -12.33 -8.13 -9.91
C ASP A 209 -10.85 -7.91 -9.55
N LYS A 210 -10.14 -8.97 -9.11
CA LYS A 210 -8.73 -8.96 -8.67
C LYS A 210 -8.48 -8.03 -7.49
N LEU A 211 -9.51 -7.78 -6.70
CA LEU A 211 -9.52 -6.95 -5.50
C LEU A 211 -9.90 -7.78 -4.28
N TRP A 212 -9.72 -7.21 -3.10
CA TRP A 212 -9.92 -7.90 -1.84
C TRP A 212 -11.02 -7.24 -1.02
N TRP A 213 -11.96 -8.03 -0.51
CA TRP A 213 -12.87 -7.63 0.55
C TRP A 213 -12.11 -7.52 1.87
N ARG A 214 -12.42 -6.51 2.68
CA ARG A 214 -11.67 -6.23 3.90
C ARG A 214 -11.70 -7.38 4.90
N ASP A 215 -12.86 -7.95 5.14
CA ASP A 215 -13.12 -9.13 5.98
C ASP A 215 -14.45 -9.80 5.59
N LYS A 216 -14.82 -10.87 6.29
CA LYS A 216 -16.05 -11.63 5.99
C LYS A 216 -17.35 -10.82 6.03
N SER A 217 -17.34 -9.64 6.66
CA SER A 217 -18.53 -8.78 6.72
C SER A 217 -18.80 -8.05 5.41
N PHE A 218 -17.81 -7.99 4.52
CA PHE A 218 -17.88 -7.29 3.24
C PHE A 218 -17.92 -8.21 2.02
N VAL A 219 -17.83 -9.53 2.21
CA VAL A 219 -18.07 -10.47 1.11
C VAL A 219 -19.55 -10.49 0.73
N PRO A 220 -19.91 -10.88 -0.52
CA PRO A 220 -21.31 -11.03 -0.90
C PRO A 220 -22.10 -11.89 0.12
N PRO A 221 -23.34 -11.49 0.47
CA PRO A 221 -24.21 -10.57 -0.28
C PRO A 221 -24.06 -9.07 0.05
N TYR A 222 -23.04 -8.66 0.85
CA TYR A 222 -22.82 -7.24 1.10
C TYR A 222 -22.54 -6.50 -0.21
N LYS A 223 -23.18 -5.32 -0.40
CA LYS A 223 -22.99 -4.45 -1.56
C LYS A 223 -22.94 -3.00 -1.12
N GLU A 224 -22.25 -2.18 -1.90
CA GLU A 224 -22.32 -0.73 -1.78
C GLU A 224 -23.61 -0.17 -2.36
N PRO A 225 -23.94 1.13 -2.12
CA PRO A 225 -25.20 1.73 -2.58
C PRO A 225 -25.45 1.64 -4.09
N ASN A 226 -24.40 1.60 -4.91
CA ASN A 226 -24.50 1.41 -6.36
C ASN A 226 -24.68 -0.05 -6.80
N GLY A 227 -24.71 -1.01 -5.86
CA GLY A 227 -24.86 -2.43 -6.13
C GLY A 227 -23.55 -3.18 -6.40
N GLU A 228 -22.41 -2.49 -6.41
CA GLU A 228 -21.08 -3.10 -6.58
C GLU A 228 -20.56 -3.72 -5.26
N ASP A 229 -19.49 -4.52 -5.37
CA ASP A 229 -18.79 -5.06 -4.22
C ASP A 229 -17.98 -3.96 -3.50
N CYS A 230 -17.91 -4.04 -2.18
CA CYS A 230 -17.17 -3.06 -1.38
C CYS A 230 -15.68 -3.37 -1.37
N TYR A 231 -14.90 -2.53 -2.06
CA TYR A 231 -13.44 -2.59 -2.06
C TYR A 231 -12.85 -1.31 -1.47
N TRP A 232 -12.43 -1.40 -0.23
CA TRP A 232 -11.84 -0.29 0.49
C TRP A 232 -10.41 -0.01 0.01
N SER A 233 -10.14 1.24 -0.37
CA SER A 233 -8.87 1.67 -0.96
C SER A 233 -7.67 1.36 -0.06
N ARG A 234 -7.64 1.86 1.18
CA ARG A 234 -6.54 1.58 2.12
C ARG A 234 -6.38 0.09 2.41
N GLY A 235 -7.49 -0.67 2.53
CA GLY A 235 -7.43 -2.11 2.72
C GLY A 235 -6.69 -2.81 1.59
N ASN A 236 -7.06 -2.52 0.34
CA ASN A 236 -6.35 -3.04 -0.84
C ASN A 236 -4.91 -2.50 -0.93
N GLY A 237 -4.67 -1.27 -0.49
CA GLY A 237 -3.31 -0.71 -0.36
C GLY A 237 -2.43 -1.51 0.59
N TRP A 238 -2.97 -1.96 1.71
CA TRP A 238 -2.23 -2.85 2.61
C TRP A 238 -1.84 -4.16 1.94
N VAL A 239 -2.72 -4.76 1.15
CA VAL A 239 -2.39 -5.99 0.41
C VAL A 239 -1.29 -5.74 -0.63
N VAL A 240 -1.34 -4.61 -1.35
CA VAL A 240 -0.26 -4.21 -2.27
C VAL A 240 1.08 -4.13 -1.55
N ALA A 241 1.14 -3.45 -0.40
CA ALA A 241 2.36 -3.29 0.36
C ALA A 241 2.87 -4.63 0.95
N ALA A 242 1.96 -5.46 1.46
CA ALA A 242 2.27 -6.79 1.95
C ALA A 242 2.91 -7.66 0.87
N LEU A 243 2.31 -7.70 -0.31
CA LEU A 243 2.83 -8.49 -1.43
C LEU A 243 4.18 -7.94 -1.94
N ALA A 244 4.35 -6.62 -2.04
CA ALA A 244 5.63 -6.02 -2.42
C ALA A 244 6.76 -6.42 -1.46
N LYS A 245 6.55 -6.30 -0.15
CA LYS A 245 7.53 -6.70 0.88
C LYS A 245 7.76 -8.21 0.91
N THR A 246 6.72 -9.00 0.73
CA THR A 246 6.82 -10.47 0.64
C THR A 246 7.68 -10.88 -0.55
N LEU A 247 7.48 -10.28 -1.72
CA LEU A 247 8.29 -10.53 -2.92
C LEU A 247 9.75 -10.08 -2.77
N GLU A 248 10.02 -9.06 -1.95
CA GLU A 248 11.38 -8.62 -1.66
C GLU A 248 12.17 -9.66 -0.86
N ASP A 249 11.53 -10.27 0.13
CA ASP A 249 12.19 -11.16 1.09
C ASP A 249 12.10 -12.64 0.73
N THR A 250 11.12 -13.05 -0.10
CA THR A 250 10.92 -14.46 -0.47
C THR A 250 11.85 -14.85 -1.63
N PRO A 251 12.61 -15.94 -1.54
CA PRO A 251 13.42 -16.42 -2.64
C PRO A 251 12.58 -16.75 -3.87
N LYS A 252 13.07 -16.40 -5.07
CA LYS A 252 12.36 -16.74 -6.33
C LYS A 252 12.17 -18.24 -6.55
N SER A 253 12.97 -19.09 -5.87
CA SER A 253 12.86 -20.54 -5.86
C SER A 253 11.80 -21.08 -4.90
N ASP A 254 11.21 -20.22 -4.06
CA ASP A 254 10.12 -20.62 -3.19
C ASP A 254 8.90 -21.04 -4.03
N PRO A 255 8.22 -22.16 -3.71
CA PRO A 255 7.12 -22.67 -4.51
C PRO A 255 5.93 -21.72 -4.61
N HIS A 256 5.78 -20.79 -3.66
CA HIS A 256 4.67 -19.84 -3.59
C HIS A 256 4.99 -18.46 -4.17
N TYR A 257 6.27 -18.21 -4.55
CA TYR A 257 6.70 -16.92 -5.09
C TYR A 257 5.87 -16.50 -6.32
N GLN A 258 5.56 -17.43 -7.22
CA GLN A 258 4.81 -17.13 -8.45
C GLN A 258 3.35 -16.78 -8.16
N GLU A 259 2.76 -17.33 -7.12
CA GLU A 259 1.41 -16.96 -6.69
C GLU A 259 1.39 -15.54 -6.11
N TYR A 260 2.30 -15.20 -5.19
CA TYR A 260 2.42 -13.84 -4.70
C TYR A 260 2.63 -12.82 -5.83
N LEU A 261 3.49 -13.15 -6.80
CA LEU A 261 3.76 -12.29 -7.95
C LEU A 261 2.52 -12.13 -8.84
N LYS A 262 1.77 -13.19 -9.07
CA LYS A 262 0.51 -13.14 -9.82
C LYS A 262 -0.50 -12.26 -9.12
N ASP A 263 -0.74 -12.47 -7.85
CA ASP A 263 -1.72 -11.71 -7.06
C ASP A 263 -1.36 -10.22 -6.96
N TYR A 264 -0.08 -9.93 -6.80
CA TYR A 264 0.44 -8.57 -6.85
C TYR A 264 0.18 -7.89 -8.20
N LYS A 265 0.46 -8.56 -9.31
CA LYS A 265 0.21 -8.03 -10.66
C LYS A 265 -1.28 -7.85 -10.95
N ASP A 266 -2.09 -8.81 -10.55
CA ASP A 266 -3.54 -8.78 -10.75
C ASP A 266 -4.16 -7.59 -10.01
N LEU A 267 -3.76 -7.39 -8.76
CA LEU A 267 -4.23 -6.27 -7.95
C LEU A 267 -3.81 -4.92 -8.54
N LEU A 268 -2.53 -4.76 -8.91
CA LEU A 268 -2.07 -3.52 -9.55
C LEU A 268 -2.76 -3.25 -10.89
N GLN A 269 -3.04 -4.30 -11.68
CA GLN A 269 -3.77 -4.16 -12.94
C GLN A 269 -5.21 -3.67 -12.72
N ALA A 270 -5.89 -4.16 -11.68
CA ALA A 270 -7.25 -3.75 -11.35
C ALA A 270 -7.34 -2.26 -10.94
N LEU A 271 -6.27 -1.72 -10.38
CA LEU A 271 -6.22 -0.32 -9.95
C LEU A 271 -6.04 0.69 -11.10
N LEU A 272 -5.50 0.28 -12.26
CA LEU A 272 -5.20 1.21 -13.35
C LEU A 272 -6.43 1.97 -13.87
N PRO A 273 -7.55 1.30 -14.23
CA PRO A 273 -8.70 1.97 -14.84
C PRO A 273 -9.50 2.85 -13.88
N ILE A 274 -9.26 2.74 -12.57
CA ILE A 274 -10.03 3.43 -11.53
C ILE A 274 -9.24 4.55 -10.85
N GLN A 275 -8.05 4.90 -11.36
CA GLN A 275 -7.34 6.10 -10.93
C GLN A 275 -8.13 7.34 -11.38
N ARG A 276 -8.37 8.25 -10.45
CA ARG A 276 -9.05 9.54 -10.70
C ARG A 276 -8.21 10.46 -11.58
N GLU A 277 -8.88 11.44 -12.19
CA GLU A 277 -8.19 12.46 -13.00
C GLU A 277 -7.20 13.29 -12.19
N ASP A 278 -7.48 13.54 -10.90
CA ASP A 278 -6.61 14.27 -9.99
C ASP A 278 -5.44 13.41 -9.42
N GLY A 279 -5.31 12.18 -9.83
CA GLY A 279 -4.20 11.29 -9.46
C GLY A 279 -4.46 10.40 -8.25
N PHE A 280 -5.47 10.69 -7.44
CA PHE A 280 -5.85 9.86 -6.29
C PHE A 280 -6.67 8.63 -6.71
N TRP A 281 -6.97 7.75 -5.76
CA TRP A 281 -8.06 6.79 -5.81
C TRP A 281 -9.13 7.15 -4.80
N ASN A 282 -10.38 6.80 -5.11
CA ASN A 282 -11.47 6.98 -4.19
C ASN A 282 -11.32 6.08 -2.95
N VAL A 283 -11.91 6.47 -1.83
CA VAL A 283 -11.96 5.65 -0.61
C VAL A 283 -12.66 4.33 -0.88
N SER A 284 -13.81 4.36 -1.55
CA SER A 284 -14.43 3.18 -2.15
C SER A 284 -13.97 3.05 -3.61
N LEU A 285 -13.33 1.94 -3.95
CA LEU A 285 -12.72 1.76 -5.26
C LEU A 285 -13.74 1.60 -6.39
N HIS A 286 -14.90 0.99 -6.12
CA HIS A 286 -15.93 0.70 -7.12
C HIS A 286 -17.17 1.58 -7.00
N ASP A 287 -17.28 2.40 -5.94
CA ASP A 287 -18.39 3.35 -5.78
C ASP A 287 -17.87 4.76 -5.48
N ALA A 288 -17.58 5.51 -6.55
CA ALA A 288 -17.14 6.91 -6.41
C ALA A 288 -18.23 7.85 -5.85
N SER A 289 -19.49 7.45 -5.85
CA SER A 289 -20.60 8.19 -5.26
C SER A 289 -20.74 7.95 -3.75
N ASN A 290 -20.17 6.83 -3.24
CA ASN A 290 -20.16 6.45 -1.85
C ASN A 290 -18.76 6.66 -1.27
N PHE A 291 -18.54 7.79 -0.60
CA PHE A 291 -17.24 8.18 -0.06
C PHE A 291 -16.15 8.27 -1.11
N GLY A 292 -16.47 8.88 -2.24
CA GLY A 292 -15.49 9.27 -3.24
C GLY A 292 -14.62 10.43 -2.75
N GLY A 293 -13.63 10.79 -3.59
CA GLY A 293 -12.75 11.92 -3.32
C GLY A 293 -11.32 11.50 -2.98
N LYS A 294 -10.52 12.51 -2.62
CA LYS A 294 -9.09 12.32 -2.35
C LYS A 294 -8.90 11.47 -1.10
N GLU A 295 -8.02 10.48 -1.17
CA GLU A 295 -7.61 9.69 -0.02
C GLU A 295 -6.10 9.38 -0.13
N THR A 296 -5.34 9.81 0.87
CA THR A 296 -3.88 9.78 0.81
C THR A 296 -3.30 8.40 1.05
N THR A 297 -3.86 7.62 1.97
CA THR A 297 -3.19 6.39 2.45
C THR A 297 -3.24 5.26 1.43
N GLY A 298 -4.40 4.96 0.87
CA GLY A 298 -4.53 3.97 -0.20
C GLY A 298 -3.75 4.40 -1.44
N THR A 299 -3.85 5.68 -1.82
CA THR A 299 -3.09 6.24 -2.95
C THR A 299 -1.59 6.07 -2.75
N ALA A 300 -1.04 6.40 -1.58
CA ALA A 300 0.38 6.26 -1.29
C ALA A 300 0.84 4.80 -1.33
N LEU A 301 0.05 3.86 -0.80
CA LEU A 301 0.38 2.43 -0.85
C LEU A 301 0.35 1.87 -2.28
N PHE A 302 -0.56 2.35 -3.14
CA PHE A 302 -0.57 1.99 -4.56
C PHE A 302 0.65 2.54 -5.28
N VAL A 303 1.04 3.79 -5.01
CA VAL A 303 2.29 4.38 -5.53
C VAL A 303 3.49 3.57 -5.07
N TYR A 304 3.59 3.25 -3.78
CA TYR A 304 4.66 2.41 -3.24
C TYR A 304 4.77 1.08 -4.00
N GLY A 305 3.67 0.36 -4.13
CA GLY A 305 3.67 -0.94 -4.81
C GLY A 305 4.04 -0.80 -6.28
N MET A 306 3.42 0.11 -7.03
CA MET A 306 3.70 0.28 -8.46
C MET A 306 5.15 0.73 -8.70
N ALA A 307 5.67 1.70 -7.93
CA ALA A 307 7.06 2.15 -8.05
C ALA A 307 8.05 1.03 -7.71
N TYR A 308 7.80 0.25 -6.64
CA TYR A 308 8.56 -0.95 -6.32
C TYR A 308 8.58 -1.94 -7.48
N GLY A 309 7.42 -2.25 -8.06
CA GLY A 309 7.31 -3.18 -9.17
C GLY A 309 8.08 -2.73 -10.42
N ILE A 310 8.09 -1.42 -10.71
CA ILE A 310 8.91 -0.83 -11.78
C ILE A 310 10.39 -0.99 -11.45
N ASN A 311 10.81 -0.62 -10.24
CA ASN A 311 12.21 -0.67 -9.79
C ASN A 311 12.79 -2.09 -9.84
N LYS A 312 11.96 -3.10 -9.57
CA LYS A 312 12.34 -4.53 -9.59
C LYS A 312 12.12 -5.20 -10.95
N GLY A 313 11.58 -4.50 -11.94
CA GLY A 313 11.24 -5.07 -13.25
C GLY A 313 10.13 -6.13 -13.20
N LEU A 314 9.25 -6.06 -12.23
CA LEU A 314 8.15 -7.00 -12.05
C LEU A 314 6.93 -6.63 -12.91
N ILE A 315 6.75 -5.35 -13.22
CA ILE A 315 5.65 -4.81 -14.02
C ILE A 315 6.18 -3.90 -15.15
N ASP A 316 5.36 -3.69 -16.18
CA ASP A 316 5.75 -2.88 -17.34
C ASP A 316 5.84 -1.38 -16.98
N LYS A 317 7.05 -0.83 -17.09
CA LYS A 317 7.31 0.59 -16.81
C LYS A 317 6.46 1.53 -17.66
N LYS A 318 6.25 1.23 -18.95
CA LYS A 318 5.46 2.12 -19.84
C LYS A 318 4.03 2.30 -19.37
N THR A 319 3.43 1.23 -18.86
CA THR A 319 2.06 1.21 -18.38
C THR A 319 1.92 1.92 -17.05
N TYR A 320 2.81 1.63 -16.10
CA TYR A 320 2.61 2.03 -14.71
C TYR A 320 3.29 3.37 -14.34
N LEU A 321 4.37 3.76 -15.01
CA LEU A 321 5.08 4.99 -14.66
C LEU A 321 4.22 6.26 -14.75
N PRO A 322 3.39 6.48 -15.79
CA PRO A 322 2.51 7.65 -15.86
C PRO A 322 1.51 7.72 -14.69
N VAL A 323 1.01 6.55 -14.27
CA VAL A 323 0.08 6.41 -13.14
C VAL A 323 0.77 6.77 -11.82
N VAL A 324 1.98 6.28 -11.62
CA VAL A 324 2.81 6.56 -10.43
C VAL A 324 3.13 8.05 -10.34
N ILE A 325 3.59 8.66 -11.45
CA ILE A 325 3.96 10.10 -11.47
C ILE A 325 2.75 10.96 -11.15
N LYS A 326 1.62 10.70 -11.80
CA LYS A 326 0.37 11.44 -11.58
C LYS A 326 -0.08 11.38 -10.11
N ALA A 327 -0.01 10.19 -9.49
CA ALA A 327 -0.38 10.01 -8.09
C ALA A 327 0.63 10.62 -7.13
N TRP A 328 1.93 10.47 -7.40
CA TRP A 328 2.97 11.11 -6.59
C TRP A 328 2.85 12.64 -6.61
N ASP A 329 2.63 13.22 -7.78
CA ASP A 329 2.41 14.65 -7.94
C ASP A 329 1.22 15.14 -7.11
N ALA A 330 0.12 14.38 -7.11
CA ALA A 330 -1.05 14.68 -6.31
C ALA A 330 -0.73 14.63 -4.80
N ILE A 331 -0.03 13.60 -4.33
CA ILE A 331 0.43 13.49 -2.93
C ILE A 331 1.34 14.68 -2.57
N ALA A 332 2.33 14.96 -3.39
CA ALA A 332 3.32 16.01 -3.12
C ALA A 332 2.73 17.42 -3.07
N LYS A 333 1.74 17.72 -3.93
CA LYS A 333 1.14 19.04 -4.09
C LYS A 333 -0.09 19.26 -3.20
N GLU A 334 -0.84 18.20 -2.90
CA GLU A 334 -2.14 18.34 -2.24
C GLU A 334 -2.22 17.63 -0.88
N SER A 335 -1.50 16.52 -0.67
CA SER A 335 -1.51 15.84 0.63
C SER A 335 -0.49 16.44 1.58
N VAL A 336 0.76 16.65 1.13
CA VAL A 336 1.81 17.22 1.97
C VAL A 336 1.77 18.74 1.91
N GLN A 337 1.22 19.37 2.96
CA GLN A 337 1.04 20.81 3.04
C GLN A 337 2.39 21.56 3.18
N PRO A 338 2.45 22.87 2.90
CA PRO A 338 3.69 23.65 3.01
C PRO A 338 4.38 23.59 4.39
N ASN A 339 3.61 23.44 5.46
CA ASN A 339 4.12 23.29 6.83
C ASN A 339 4.49 21.85 7.21
N GLY A 340 4.29 20.89 6.30
CA GLY A 340 4.52 19.46 6.52
C GLY A 340 3.31 18.67 7.03
N PHE A 341 2.20 19.33 7.36
CA PHE A 341 0.96 18.62 7.74
C PHE A 341 0.50 17.71 6.59
N LEU A 342 0.03 16.50 6.91
CA LEU A 342 -0.48 15.55 5.93
C LEU A 342 -2.01 15.57 5.90
N ALA A 343 -2.55 16.06 4.79
CA ALA A 343 -3.98 16.17 4.54
C ALA A 343 -4.60 14.91 3.93
N TRP A 344 -5.92 14.85 3.87
CA TRP A 344 -6.72 13.82 3.20
C TRP A 344 -6.45 12.39 3.71
N VAL A 345 -6.05 12.23 4.96
CA VAL A 345 -5.86 10.92 5.60
C VAL A 345 -7.19 10.47 6.21
N GLN A 346 -7.73 9.36 5.70
CA GLN A 346 -8.90 8.74 6.32
C GLN A 346 -8.56 8.25 7.73
N GLY A 347 -9.37 8.55 8.73
CA GLY A 347 -9.23 8.06 10.10
C GLY A 347 -9.21 6.52 10.18
N THR A 348 -8.83 5.98 11.35
CA THR A 348 -8.82 4.53 11.56
C THR A 348 -10.19 3.91 11.33
N GLY A 349 -10.22 2.72 10.73
CA GLY A 349 -11.46 2.07 10.38
C GLY A 349 -11.25 0.78 9.58
N LYS A 350 -12.33 0.28 9.00
CA LYS A 350 -12.36 -0.97 8.24
C LYS A 350 -13.13 -0.87 6.92
N GLU A 351 -13.73 0.27 6.64
CA GLU A 351 -14.62 0.47 5.49
C GLU A 351 -14.64 1.93 5.01
N PRO A 352 -15.18 2.21 3.83
CA PRO A 352 -15.18 3.55 3.26
C PRO A 352 -15.82 4.64 4.12
N LYS A 353 -16.85 4.32 4.90
CA LYS A 353 -17.55 5.32 5.75
C LYS A 353 -16.79 5.71 7.01
N ASP A 354 -15.82 4.90 7.45
CA ASP A 354 -15.09 5.18 8.68
C ASP A 354 -14.18 6.40 8.49
N GLY A 355 -14.04 7.21 9.53
CA GLY A 355 -13.18 8.39 9.51
C GLY A 355 -13.64 9.52 8.59
N GLN A 356 -14.87 9.47 8.09
CA GLN A 356 -15.46 10.51 7.24
C GLN A 356 -16.02 11.71 8.07
N PRO A 357 -16.18 12.89 7.47
CA PRO A 357 -15.72 13.26 6.12
C PRO A 357 -14.21 13.47 6.07
N LEU A 358 -13.60 13.23 4.91
CA LEU A 358 -12.22 13.66 4.65
C LEU A 358 -12.19 15.16 4.36
N ALA A 359 -11.22 15.86 4.97
CA ALA A 359 -10.99 17.28 4.76
C ALA A 359 -9.49 17.59 4.77
N ILE A 360 -9.13 18.71 4.17
CA ILE A 360 -7.73 19.14 4.04
C ILE A 360 -7.05 19.39 5.40
N ASP A 361 -7.82 19.85 6.36
CA ASP A 361 -7.35 20.26 7.70
C ASP A 361 -7.72 19.26 8.81
N LYS A 362 -8.37 18.15 8.45
CA LYS A 362 -8.77 17.16 9.42
C LYS A 362 -7.60 16.29 9.85
N VAL A 363 -7.29 16.34 11.13
CA VAL A 363 -6.36 15.40 11.77
C VAL A 363 -7.10 14.09 12.04
N PRO A 364 -6.63 12.93 11.54
CA PRO A 364 -7.17 11.63 11.92
C PRO A 364 -6.89 11.32 13.40
N ASP A 365 -7.59 10.34 13.97
CA ASP A 365 -7.35 9.89 15.37
C ASP A 365 -5.89 9.46 15.58
N PHE A 366 -5.28 8.86 14.54
CA PHE A 366 -3.85 8.52 14.49
C PHE A 366 -3.29 9.00 13.16
N GLU A 367 -2.44 10.00 13.18
CA GLU A 367 -1.90 10.66 11.99
C GLU A 367 -0.64 9.99 11.43
N ASP A 368 -0.07 9.05 12.17
CA ASP A 368 1.24 8.45 11.95
C ASP A 368 1.27 7.45 10.78
N TYR A 369 0.28 6.56 10.68
CA TYR A 369 0.26 5.56 9.59
C TYR A 369 0.15 6.19 8.20
N GLY A 370 -0.58 7.29 8.08
CA GLY A 370 -0.69 8.00 6.80
C GLY A 370 0.66 8.50 6.32
N LEU A 371 1.44 9.08 7.24
CA LEU A 371 2.81 9.52 6.93
C LEU A 371 3.69 8.31 6.58
N GLY A 372 3.60 7.21 7.32
CA GLY A 372 4.34 5.99 6.99
C GLY A 372 4.10 5.53 5.55
N CYS A 373 2.83 5.53 5.10
CA CYS A 373 2.48 5.21 3.71
C CYS A 373 3.15 6.16 2.70
N VAL A 374 3.15 7.47 2.97
CA VAL A 374 3.76 8.47 2.09
C VAL A 374 5.29 8.31 2.05
N LEU A 375 5.95 8.04 3.17
CA LEU A 375 7.40 7.82 3.22
C LEU A 375 7.81 6.53 2.47
N LEU A 376 7.00 5.46 2.56
CA LEU A 376 7.18 4.25 1.75
C LEU A 376 7.09 4.59 0.25
N ALA A 377 6.06 5.34 -0.16
CA ALA A 377 5.89 5.78 -1.54
C ALA A 377 7.07 6.63 -2.02
N ALA A 378 7.45 7.66 -1.26
CA ALA A 378 8.57 8.55 -1.56
C ALA A 378 9.87 7.77 -1.78
N SER A 379 10.15 6.78 -0.92
CA SER A 379 11.37 5.99 -1.01
C SER A 379 11.47 5.18 -2.31
N GLU A 380 10.35 4.65 -2.83
CA GLU A 380 10.35 3.92 -4.10
C GLU A 380 10.30 4.86 -5.30
N VAL A 381 9.58 6.00 -5.23
CA VAL A 381 9.59 7.03 -6.27
C VAL A 381 11.01 7.61 -6.46
N TYR A 382 11.74 7.86 -5.36
CA TYR A 382 13.14 8.31 -5.40
C TYR A 382 14.07 7.35 -6.17
N LYS A 383 13.80 6.05 -6.14
CA LYS A 383 14.61 5.02 -6.81
C LYS A 383 14.31 4.87 -8.30
N LEU A 384 13.26 5.47 -8.83
CA LEU A 384 12.89 5.38 -10.25
C LEU A 384 14.02 5.88 -11.16
N LYS A 385 14.20 5.17 -12.29
CA LYS A 385 15.27 5.41 -13.27
C LYS A 385 14.70 5.48 -14.68
#